data_51be4ef94d68930cf73551b3e81494fa
#
_entry.id   51be4ef94d68930cf73551b3e81494fa
#
_cell.length_a   1.000
_cell.length_b   1.000
_cell.length_c   1.000
_cell.angle_alpha   90.00
_cell.angle_beta   90.00
_cell.angle_gamma   90.00
#
_symmetry.space_group_name_H-M   'P 1'
#
loop_
_entity.id
_entity.type
_entity.pdbx_description
1 polymer ?
#
loop_
_entity_poly.entity_id
_entity_poly.type
_entity_poly.pdbx_seq_one_letter_code
_entity_poly.pdbx_strand_id
1 'polypeptide(L)'
;HWHLTDDQGWRIEIKKYPKLTEVGSVRSRTLIGRDPGGEYDENCKFDETPYGGYYTQDEIRDIVDYAAKRFITVIPEIEFPGHAVGALASYPWLGCTGEQYEVRQTWDIDDRVFCIGKETTFEFIEGVLEEVVGLFPSEYIHIGGDECPTVMWEKCPHCKARMKAEGLRRPRQLQNYATARVEKFLNARGR
;
A
#
# COMPACT_ATOMS: atom_id res chain seq x y z
N HIS A 1 7.18 -10.39 11.00
CA HIS A 1 7.02 -9.52 9.85
C HIS A 1 6.45 -8.17 10.28
N TRP A 2 6.74 -7.12 9.55
CA TRP A 2 6.39 -5.74 9.92
C TRP A 2 5.49 -5.10 8.87
N HIS A 3 4.21 -4.96 9.21
CA HIS A 3 3.17 -4.38 8.35
C HIS A 3 3.27 -2.86 8.38
N LEU A 4 3.76 -2.26 7.30
CA LEU A 4 4.15 -0.85 7.26
C LEU A 4 3.18 0.05 6.48
N THR A 5 2.27 -0.54 5.72
CA THR A 5 1.32 0.22 4.89
C THR A 5 -0.04 -0.43 4.86
N ASP A 6 -1.10 0.38 4.91
CA ASP A 6 -2.49 -0.06 4.82
C ASP A 6 -3.41 1.12 4.46
N ASP A 7 -4.71 0.86 4.32
CA ASP A 7 -5.75 1.86 4.04
C ASP A 7 -5.82 2.95 5.13
N GLN A 8 -5.59 2.57 6.40
CA GLN A 8 -5.65 3.47 7.56
C GLN A 8 -4.35 4.23 7.83
N GLY A 9 -3.33 4.02 7.02
CA GLY A 9 -2.12 4.84 7.09
C GLY A 9 -0.86 4.19 6.50
N TRP A 10 0.00 5.04 6.00
CA TRP A 10 1.33 4.74 5.51
C TRP A 10 2.36 5.02 6.61
N ARG A 11 3.18 4.05 7.00
CA ARG A 11 3.99 4.10 8.22
C ARG A 11 5.51 4.06 8.00
N ILE A 12 5.98 4.18 6.76
CA ILE A 12 7.40 4.17 6.42
C ILE A 12 7.79 5.41 5.61
N GLU A 13 8.87 6.09 5.99
CA GLU A 13 9.43 7.19 5.21
C GLU A 13 10.00 6.68 3.88
N ILE A 14 9.51 7.26 2.78
CA ILE A 14 10.05 7.09 1.44
C ILE A 14 10.46 8.47 0.92
N LYS A 15 11.75 8.73 0.85
CA LYS A 15 12.29 10.06 0.53
C LYS A 15 11.90 10.54 -0.86
N LYS A 16 11.78 9.61 -1.81
CA LYS A 16 11.31 9.90 -3.16
C LYS A 16 9.85 10.35 -3.20
N TYR A 17 9.06 9.95 -2.20
CA TYR A 17 7.62 10.21 -2.16
C TYR A 17 7.17 10.79 -0.80
N PRO A 18 7.56 12.03 -0.47
CA PRO A 18 7.38 12.61 0.87
C PRO A 18 5.91 12.72 1.31
N LYS A 19 4.96 12.91 0.38
CA LYS A 19 3.54 12.97 0.72
C LYS A 19 3.00 11.68 1.35
N LEU A 20 3.68 10.53 1.17
CA LEU A 20 3.27 9.29 1.84
C LEU A 20 3.28 9.44 3.36
N THR A 21 4.21 10.21 3.91
CA THR A 21 4.28 10.50 5.35
C THR A 21 3.62 11.83 5.73
N GLU A 22 3.61 12.81 4.84
CA GLU A 22 2.95 14.10 5.10
C GLU A 22 1.43 13.98 5.11
N VAL A 23 0.85 13.17 4.24
CA VAL A 23 -0.60 12.99 4.05
C VAL A 23 -1.02 11.58 4.44
N GLY A 24 -0.39 10.56 3.83
CA GLY A 24 -0.80 9.17 3.95
C GLY A 24 -0.62 8.58 5.34
N SER A 25 0.20 9.19 6.20
CA SER A 25 0.41 8.71 7.57
C SER A 25 -0.63 9.22 8.57
N VAL A 26 -1.50 10.15 8.18
CA VAL A 26 -2.44 10.82 9.10
C VAL A 26 -3.88 10.56 8.68
N ARG A 27 -4.71 10.09 9.61
CA ARG A 27 -6.17 10.05 9.47
C ARG A 27 -6.81 11.06 10.41
N SER A 28 -7.96 11.63 10.03
CA SER A 28 -8.58 12.74 10.75
C SER A 28 -9.23 12.32 12.08
N ARG A 29 -9.57 11.03 12.24
CA ARG A 29 -10.18 10.47 13.44
C ARG A 29 -10.04 8.95 13.46
N THR A 30 -10.35 8.33 14.59
CA THR A 30 -10.29 6.87 14.76
C THR A 30 -11.62 6.34 15.28
N LEU A 31 -12.09 5.22 14.72
CA LEU A 31 -13.28 4.51 15.22
C LEU A 31 -13.06 4.05 16.66
N ILE A 32 -14.04 4.33 17.56
CA ILE A 32 -14.02 3.90 18.95
C ILE A 32 -14.84 2.61 19.08
N GLY A 33 -14.26 1.62 19.73
CA GLY A 33 -14.94 0.37 20.04
C GLY A 33 -14.74 -0.71 18.99
N ARG A 34 -15.71 -1.63 18.93
CA ARG A 34 -15.63 -2.77 18.01
C ARG A 34 -16.03 -2.36 16.59
N ASP A 35 -15.35 -2.90 15.62
CA ASP A 35 -15.77 -2.89 14.22
C ASP A 35 -17.21 -3.44 14.09
N PRO A 36 -18.15 -2.69 13.51
CA PRO A 36 -19.52 -3.14 13.31
C PRO A 36 -19.69 -4.20 12.21
N GLY A 37 -18.59 -4.66 11.57
CA GLY A 37 -18.64 -5.66 10.50
C GLY A 37 -18.91 -5.08 9.11
N GLY A 38 -18.39 -3.88 8.84
CA GLY A 38 -18.48 -3.22 7.55
C GLY A 38 -19.68 -2.27 7.37
N GLU A 39 -20.67 -2.31 8.26
CA GLU A 39 -21.80 -1.38 8.27
C GLU A 39 -21.49 -0.16 9.16
N TYR A 40 -20.88 0.87 8.58
CA TYR A 40 -20.57 2.12 9.28
C TYR A 40 -21.73 3.10 9.10
N ASP A 41 -22.47 3.33 10.17
CA ASP A 41 -23.64 4.21 10.22
C ASP A 41 -23.46 5.36 11.22
N GLU A 42 -24.52 6.15 11.43
CA GLU A 42 -24.57 7.26 12.37
C GLU A 42 -24.37 6.88 13.84
N ASN A 43 -24.47 5.60 14.19
CA ASN A 43 -24.27 5.10 15.54
C ASN A 43 -22.79 4.83 15.83
N CYS A 44 -21.94 4.78 14.81
CA CYS A 44 -20.51 4.62 14.95
C CYS A 44 -19.90 5.85 15.62
N LYS A 45 -19.10 5.64 16.66
CA LYS A 45 -18.43 6.71 17.40
C LYS A 45 -16.99 6.83 16.97
N PHE A 46 -16.52 8.05 16.85
CA PHE A 46 -15.14 8.38 16.55
C PHE A 46 -14.56 9.26 17.66
N ASP A 47 -13.26 9.22 17.84
CA ASP A 47 -12.56 10.04 18.85
C ASP A 47 -12.37 11.49 18.39
N GLU A 48 -12.70 11.80 17.14
CA GLU A 48 -12.58 13.14 16.53
C GLU A 48 -11.18 13.78 16.68
N THR A 49 -10.18 12.93 16.91
CA THR A 49 -8.79 13.34 17.10
C THR A 49 -7.92 12.82 15.96
N PRO A 50 -7.18 13.67 15.24
CA PRO A 50 -6.25 13.21 14.23
C PRO A 50 -5.21 12.26 14.82
N TYR A 51 -5.03 11.13 14.16
CA TYR A 51 -4.01 10.14 14.52
C TYR A 51 -3.04 9.96 13.36
N GLY A 52 -1.75 10.01 13.67
CA GLY A 52 -0.72 9.82 12.67
C GLY A 52 0.61 9.42 13.28
N GLY A 53 1.52 9.03 12.40
CA GLY A 53 2.88 8.64 12.75
C GLY A 53 3.45 7.72 11.68
N TYR A 54 4.75 7.72 11.58
CA TYR A 54 5.51 6.87 10.68
C TYR A 54 6.91 6.68 11.27
N TYR A 55 7.64 5.74 10.73
CA TYR A 55 9.04 5.51 11.05
C TYR A 55 9.92 6.20 10.02
N THR A 56 10.85 7.01 10.48
CA THR A 56 11.94 7.54 9.65
C THR A 56 12.87 6.40 9.21
N GLN A 57 13.61 6.61 8.13
CA GLN A 57 14.57 5.61 7.68
C GLN A 57 15.66 5.32 8.72
N ASP A 58 16.02 6.30 9.54
CA ASP A 58 17.00 6.12 10.61
C ASP A 58 16.43 5.26 11.75
N GLU A 59 15.19 5.51 12.18
CA GLU A 59 14.50 4.65 13.15
C GLU A 59 14.35 3.21 12.64
N ILE A 60 14.06 3.02 11.34
CA ILE A 60 13.99 1.68 10.74
C ILE A 60 15.34 0.98 10.82
N ARG A 61 16.44 1.66 10.48
CA ARG A 61 17.80 1.10 10.60
C ARG A 61 18.11 0.68 12.04
N ASP A 62 17.78 1.52 12.99
CA ASP A 62 17.98 1.23 14.43
C ASP A 62 17.17 0.01 14.87
N ILE A 63 15.91 -0.12 14.43
CA ILE A 63 15.06 -1.28 14.74
C ILE A 63 15.60 -2.56 14.09
N VAL A 64 16.01 -2.49 12.83
CA VAL A 64 16.59 -3.63 12.09
C VAL A 64 17.89 -4.09 12.77
N ASP A 65 18.77 -3.16 13.13
CA ASP A 65 20.00 -3.46 13.85
C ASP A 65 19.75 -4.05 15.25
N TYR A 66 18.75 -3.51 15.97
CA TYR A 66 18.35 -4.04 17.27
C TYR A 66 17.84 -5.48 17.15
N ALA A 67 17.02 -5.78 16.13
CA ALA A 67 16.52 -7.11 15.84
C ALA A 67 17.65 -8.08 15.46
N ALA A 68 18.56 -7.65 14.59
CA ALA A 68 19.68 -8.46 14.11
C ALA A 68 20.60 -8.91 15.29
N LYS A 69 20.86 -8.04 16.27
CA LYS A 69 21.60 -8.37 17.49
C LYS A 69 20.92 -9.43 18.36
N ARG A 70 19.67 -9.79 18.04
CA ARG A 70 18.85 -10.81 18.70
C ARG A 70 18.52 -11.98 17.79
N PHE A 71 19.20 -12.06 16.64
CA PHE A 71 19.01 -13.11 15.63
C PHE A 71 17.59 -13.10 15.05
N ILE A 72 16.95 -11.92 14.95
CA ILE A 72 15.62 -11.72 14.37
C ILE A 72 15.80 -11.03 13.03
N THR A 73 15.30 -11.65 11.96
CA THR A 73 15.18 -11.03 10.65
C THR A 73 13.84 -10.29 10.56
N VAL A 74 13.88 -9.01 10.23
CA VAL A 74 12.66 -8.21 10.01
C VAL A 74 12.30 -8.26 8.53
N ILE A 75 11.11 -8.80 8.22
CA ILE A 75 10.54 -8.84 6.87
C ILE A 75 9.56 -7.66 6.75
N PRO A 76 9.83 -6.64 5.91
CA PRO A 76 8.88 -5.54 5.70
C PRO A 76 7.73 -5.97 4.83
N GLU A 77 6.54 -5.43 5.09
CA GLU A 77 5.37 -5.57 4.24
C GLU A 77 4.95 -4.22 3.69
N ILE A 78 4.83 -4.16 2.36
CA ILE A 78 4.34 -3.03 1.58
C ILE A 78 3.17 -3.52 0.73
N GLU A 79 1.98 -3.09 1.08
CA GLU A 79 0.75 -3.53 0.43
C GLU A 79 0.65 -3.10 -1.04
N PHE A 80 0.39 -4.10 -1.90
CA PHE A 80 0.19 -3.89 -3.34
C PHE A 80 -0.53 -5.10 -3.97
N PRO A 81 -1.60 -4.93 -4.77
CA PRO A 81 -2.19 -3.66 -5.20
C PRO A 81 -3.44 -3.23 -4.41
N GLY A 82 -3.88 -3.98 -3.43
CA GLY A 82 -4.93 -3.63 -2.47
C GLY A 82 -4.39 -2.81 -1.30
N HIS A 83 -5.23 -2.52 -0.31
CA HIS A 83 -4.90 -1.76 0.90
C HIS A 83 -4.10 -0.47 0.63
N ALA A 84 -4.55 0.28 -0.38
CA ALA A 84 -3.80 1.34 -1.05
C ALA A 84 -4.21 2.76 -0.63
N VAL A 85 -5.27 2.92 0.18
CA VAL A 85 -5.92 4.23 0.38
C VAL A 85 -4.96 5.25 1.00
N GLY A 86 -4.05 4.84 1.89
CA GLY A 86 -3.00 5.73 2.41
C GLY A 86 -2.12 6.32 1.30
N ALA A 87 -1.71 5.49 0.33
CA ALA A 87 -0.94 5.93 -0.83
C ALA A 87 -1.78 6.75 -1.82
N LEU A 88 -3.04 6.37 -2.06
CA LEU A 88 -3.96 7.07 -2.97
C LEU A 88 -4.35 8.45 -2.44
N ALA A 89 -4.49 8.60 -1.13
CA ALA A 89 -4.71 9.90 -0.48
C ALA A 89 -3.51 10.85 -0.69
N SER A 90 -2.30 10.29 -0.69
CA SER A 90 -1.05 11.03 -0.91
C SER A 90 -0.84 11.39 -2.38
N TYR A 91 -1.16 10.46 -3.28
CA TYR A 91 -0.92 10.55 -4.73
C TYR A 91 -2.13 10.00 -5.52
N PRO A 92 -3.19 10.81 -5.71
CA PRO A 92 -4.44 10.37 -6.35
C PRO A 92 -4.27 9.78 -7.76
N TRP A 93 -3.23 10.20 -8.48
CA TRP A 93 -2.92 9.70 -9.82
C TRP A 93 -2.56 8.20 -9.86
N LEU A 94 -2.26 7.59 -8.71
CA LEU A 94 -2.02 6.15 -8.57
C LEU A 94 -3.30 5.32 -8.71
N GLY A 95 -4.47 5.92 -8.43
CA GLY A 95 -5.77 5.26 -8.53
C GLY A 95 -6.35 5.28 -9.95
N CYS A 96 -7.40 4.50 -10.16
CA CYS A 96 -8.08 4.40 -11.46
C CYS A 96 -8.80 5.68 -11.88
N THR A 97 -9.37 6.42 -10.93
CA THR A 97 -10.13 7.65 -11.18
C THR A 97 -9.28 8.91 -11.10
N GLY A 98 -8.21 8.90 -10.29
CA GLY A 98 -7.42 10.09 -9.99
C GLY A 98 -8.10 11.07 -9.03
N GLU A 99 -9.20 10.66 -8.41
CA GLU A 99 -9.91 11.44 -7.40
C GLU A 99 -9.12 11.55 -6.11
N GLN A 100 -9.29 12.68 -5.40
CA GLN A 100 -8.72 12.87 -4.08
C GLN A 100 -9.45 12.02 -3.05
N TYR A 101 -8.70 11.27 -2.26
CA TYR A 101 -9.21 10.47 -1.16
C TYR A 101 -8.68 11.00 0.17
N GLU A 102 -9.39 10.68 1.25
CA GLU A 102 -8.87 10.77 2.62
C GLU A 102 -8.34 9.41 3.06
N VAL A 103 -7.36 9.43 3.96
CA VAL A 103 -6.89 8.21 4.63
C VAL A 103 -8.05 7.57 5.38
N ARG A 104 -8.21 6.26 5.25
CA ARG A 104 -9.36 5.55 5.79
C ARG A 104 -9.42 5.62 7.32
N GLN A 105 -10.63 5.79 7.85
CA GLN A 105 -10.89 5.93 9.30
C GLN A 105 -11.54 4.70 9.91
N THR A 106 -11.93 3.75 9.05
CA THR A 106 -12.72 2.55 9.37
C THR A 106 -11.98 1.30 8.89
N TRP A 107 -12.43 0.16 9.34
CA TRP A 107 -11.97 -1.16 8.88
C TRP A 107 -12.66 -1.56 7.57
N ASP A 108 -12.48 -2.82 7.17
CA ASP A 108 -13.07 -3.43 5.98
C ASP A 108 -12.26 -3.27 4.70
N ILE A 109 -12.57 -4.09 3.71
CA ILE A 109 -11.94 -4.10 2.39
C ILE A 109 -12.37 -2.85 1.60
N ASP A 110 -11.40 -2.19 0.98
CA ASP A 110 -11.66 -0.99 0.18
C ASP A 110 -11.55 -1.29 -1.32
N ASP A 111 -12.54 -0.82 -2.08
CA ASP A 111 -12.53 -0.95 -3.54
C ASP A 111 -11.47 -0.09 -4.24
N ARG A 112 -10.92 0.90 -3.53
CA ARG A 112 -9.92 1.84 -4.05
C ARG A 112 -8.53 1.21 -4.00
N VAL A 113 -8.10 0.68 -5.12
CA VAL A 113 -6.84 -0.04 -5.29
C VAL A 113 -5.94 0.69 -6.31
N PHE A 114 -4.68 0.33 -6.34
CA PHE A 114 -3.75 0.85 -7.36
C PHE A 114 -4.24 0.56 -8.78
N CYS A 115 -4.05 1.51 -9.69
CA CYS A 115 -4.38 1.35 -11.10
C CYS A 115 -3.29 0.55 -11.84
N ILE A 116 -3.51 -0.73 -12.06
CA ILE A 116 -2.54 -1.62 -12.72
C ILE A 116 -2.42 -1.36 -14.24
N GLY A 117 -3.33 -0.55 -14.78
CA GLY A 117 -3.25 -0.12 -16.19
C GLY A 117 -2.18 0.93 -16.46
N LYS A 118 -1.77 1.70 -15.45
CA LYS A 118 -0.82 2.82 -15.62
C LYS A 118 0.62 2.37 -15.38
N GLU A 119 1.54 2.78 -16.24
CA GLU A 119 2.97 2.52 -16.05
C GLU A 119 3.53 3.28 -14.86
N THR A 120 3.06 4.50 -14.64
CA THR A 120 3.45 5.33 -13.49
C THR A 120 3.18 4.67 -12.14
N THR A 121 2.18 3.78 -12.04
CA THR A 121 1.94 2.99 -10.83
C THR A 121 3.12 2.03 -10.55
N PHE A 122 3.67 1.42 -11.59
CA PHE A 122 4.84 0.55 -11.44
C PHE A 122 6.10 1.35 -11.13
N GLU A 123 6.30 2.50 -11.78
CA GLU A 123 7.40 3.42 -11.45
C GLU A 123 7.35 3.87 -9.99
N PHE A 124 6.13 4.06 -9.45
CA PHE A 124 5.94 4.39 -8.05
C PHE A 124 6.32 3.22 -7.14
N ILE A 125 5.71 2.04 -7.31
CA ILE A 125 5.96 0.91 -6.43
C ILE A 125 7.42 0.43 -6.51
N GLU A 126 8.02 0.41 -7.70
CA GLU A 126 9.43 0.12 -7.88
C GLU A 126 10.31 1.15 -7.15
N GLY A 127 9.95 2.43 -7.19
CA GLY A 127 10.66 3.49 -6.46
C GLY A 127 10.52 3.36 -4.94
N VAL A 128 9.37 2.91 -4.43
CA VAL A 128 9.17 2.59 -3.01
C VAL A 128 10.03 1.39 -2.61
N LEU A 129 9.94 0.31 -3.37
CA LEU A 129 10.65 -0.94 -3.08
C LEU A 129 12.17 -0.79 -3.19
N GLU A 130 12.68 0.11 -4.02
CA GLU A 130 14.11 0.43 -4.09
C GLU A 130 14.63 0.95 -2.74
N GLU A 131 13.90 1.86 -2.09
CA GLU A 131 14.29 2.36 -0.77
C GLU A 131 14.09 1.28 0.32
N VAL A 132 13.01 0.49 0.25
CA VAL A 132 12.75 -0.60 1.19
C VAL A 132 13.85 -1.66 1.15
N VAL A 133 14.28 -2.09 -0.03
CA VAL A 133 15.38 -3.05 -0.20
C VAL A 133 16.68 -2.51 0.40
N GLY A 134 16.92 -1.20 0.31
CA GLY A 134 18.08 -0.55 0.92
C GLY A 134 18.03 -0.46 2.46
N LEU A 135 16.85 -0.53 3.06
CA LEU A 135 16.63 -0.43 4.50
C LEU A 135 16.62 -1.81 5.20
N PHE A 136 16.11 -2.82 4.53
CA PHE A 136 15.91 -4.15 5.10
C PHE A 136 16.86 -5.18 4.47
N PRO A 137 17.75 -5.82 5.25
CA PRO A 137 18.65 -6.84 4.74
C PRO A 137 17.96 -8.20 4.53
N SER A 138 16.67 -8.31 4.82
CA SER A 138 15.88 -9.54 4.62
C SER A 138 15.95 -10.00 3.17
N GLU A 139 16.10 -11.29 2.96
CA GLU A 139 15.96 -11.94 1.65
C GLU A 139 14.54 -11.84 1.11
N TYR A 140 13.55 -11.71 2.01
CA TYR A 140 12.13 -11.65 1.67
C TYR A 140 11.57 -10.25 1.89
N ILE A 141 10.78 -9.81 0.93
CA ILE A 141 9.92 -8.62 1.02
C ILE A 141 8.48 -9.08 0.83
N HIS A 142 7.62 -8.80 1.78
CA HIS A 142 6.19 -9.09 1.66
C HIS A 142 5.51 -7.94 0.92
N ILE A 143 4.73 -8.26 -0.10
CA ILE A 143 4.04 -7.27 -0.93
C ILE A 143 2.52 -7.26 -0.72
N GLY A 144 2.03 -7.89 0.33
CA GLY A 144 0.60 -8.04 0.59
C GLY A 144 -0.10 -8.85 -0.50
N GLY A 145 -1.18 -8.31 -1.02
CA GLY A 145 -1.91 -8.87 -2.16
C GLY A 145 -3.19 -9.59 -1.77
N ASP A 146 -3.55 -9.59 -0.50
CA ASP A 146 -4.84 -10.03 -0.02
C ASP A 146 -5.93 -8.97 -0.29
N GLU A 147 -7.17 -9.39 -0.16
CA GLU A 147 -8.37 -8.56 -0.17
C GLU A 147 -8.40 -7.45 -1.25
N CYS A 148 -7.92 -7.79 -2.46
CA CYS A 148 -7.82 -6.84 -3.57
C CYS A 148 -9.04 -6.93 -4.50
N PRO A 149 -10.04 -6.02 -4.40
CA PRO A 149 -11.20 -6.00 -5.27
C PRO A 149 -10.84 -5.60 -6.69
N THR A 150 -11.60 -6.10 -7.66
CA THR A 150 -11.36 -5.81 -9.08
C THR A 150 -12.31 -4.79 -9.69
N VAL A 151 -13.29 -4.32 -8.93
CA VAL A 151 -14.41 -3.50 -9.41
C VAL A 151 -13.94 -2.19 -10.07
N MET A 152 -12.88 -1.58 -9.54
CA MET A 152 -12.31 -0.36 -10.13
C MET A 152 -11.59 -0.66 -11.45
N TRP A 153 -10.90 -1.79 -11.56
CA TRP A 153 -10.22 -2.20 -12.80
C TRP A 153 -11.19 -2.53 -13.92
N GLU A 154 -12.35 -3.10 -13.60
CA GLU A 154 -13.39 -3.44 -14.57
C GLU A 154 -13.95 -2.22 -15.28
N LYS A 155 -13.93 -1.06 -14.62
CA LYS A 155 -14.44 0.21 -15.18
C LYS A 155 -13.32 1.05 -15.82
N CYS A 156 -12.08 0.88 -15.39
CA CYS A 156 -10.94 1.71 -15.75
C CYS A 156 -10.46 1.49 -17.20
N PRO A 157 -10.40 2.53 -18.05
CA PRO A 157 -9.92 2.38 -19.41
C PRO A 157 -8.45 1.96 -19.50
N HIS A 158 -7.59 2.41 -18.58
CA HIS A 158 -6.19 2.03 -18.52
C HIS A 158 -6.02 0.55 -18.20
N CYS A 159 -6.77 0.03 -17.21
CA CYS A 159 -6.75 -1.37 -16.85
C CYS A 159 -7.27 -2.27 -17.99
N LYS A 160 -8.35 -1.85 -18.67
CA LYS A 160 -8.85 -2.55 -19.88
C LYS A 160 -7.82 -2.58 -21.00
N ALA A 161 -7.13 -1.46 -21.24
CA ALA A 161 -6.07 -1.39 -22.25
C ALA A 161 -4.90 -2.33 -21.90
N ARG A 162 -4.48 -2.36 -20.64
CA ARG A 162 -3.45 -3.29 -20.15
C ARG A 162 -3.88 -4.74 -20.34
N MET A 163 -5.11 -5.08 -19.93
CA MET A 163 -5.65 -6.43 -20.11
C MET A 163 -5.58 -6.86 -21.58
N LYS A 164 -5.97 -5.98 -22.49
CA LYS A 164 -5.92 -6.26 -23.93
C LYS A 164 -4.48 -6.47 -24.43
N ALA A 165 -3.55 -5.61 -24.01
CA ALA A 165 -2.15 -5.69 -24.41
C ALA A 165 -1.47 -6.96 -23.93
N GLU A 166 -1.78 -7.41 -22.70
CA GLU A 166 -1.21 -8.60 -22.05
C GLU A 166 -2.01 -9.89 -22.31
N GLY A 167 -3.08 -9.84 -23.12
CA GLY A 167 -3.93 -11.00 -23.41
C GLY A 167 -4.71 -11.53 -22.20
N LEU A 168 -4.94 -10.70 -21.18
CA LEU A 168 -5.68 -11.07 -19.97
C LEU A 168 -7.19 -11.06 -20.22
N ARG A 169 -7.88 -12.08 -19.73
CA ARG A 169 -9.31 -12.30 -19.98
C ARG A 169 -10.20 -11.89 -18.83
N ARG A 170 -9.66 -11.81 -17.60
CA ARG A 170 -10.40 -11.50 -16.36
C ARG A 170 -9.66 -10.43 -15.58
N PRO A 171 -10.36 -9.47 -14.95
CA PRO A 171 -9.74 -8.40 -14.15
C PRO A 171 -8.78 -8.92 -13.06
N ARG A 172 -9.12 -10.02 -12.40
CA ARG A 172 -8.25 -10.64 -11.38
C ARG A 172 -6.87 -11.06 -11.92
N GLN A 173 -6.73 -11.28 -13.21
CA GLN A 173 -5.42 -11.59 -13.83
C GLN A 173 -4.48 -10.37 -13.84
N LEU A 174 -5.01 -9.13 -13.67
CA LEU A 174 -4.19 -7.94 -13.48
C LEU A 174 -3.39 -8.02 -12.17
N GLN A 175 -3.96 -8.61 -11.11
CA GLN A 175 -3.22 -8.82 -9.87
C GLN A 175 -2.03 -9.77 -10.10
N ASN A 176 -2.25 -10.89 -10.78
CA ASN A 176 -1.15 -11.82 -11.11
C ASN A 176 -0.06 -11.14 -11.95
N TYR A 177 -0.48 -10.33 -12.94
CA TYR A 177 0.44 -9.53 -13.75
C TYR A 177 1.26 -8.56 -12.89
N ALA A 178 0.58 -7.85 -11.98
CA ALA A 178 1.21 -6.89 -11.07
C ALA A 178 2.22 -7.59 -10.15
N THR A 179 1.82 -8.69 -9.52
CA THR A 179 2.69 -9.50 -8.65
C THR A 179 3.93 -10.00 -9.40
N ALA A 180 3.75 -10.60 -10.58
CA ALA A 180 4.87 -11.10 -11.39
C ALA A 180 5.85 -9.99 -11.80
N ARG A 181 5.34 -8.79 -12.03
CA ARG A 181 6.17 -7.64 -12.37
C ARG A 181 7.00 -7.15 -11.17
N VAL A 182 6.39 -7.07 -9.99
CA VAL A 182 7.08 -6.72 -8.75
C VAL A 182 8.09 -7.81 -8.36
N GLU A 183 7.71 -9.08 -8.48
CA GLU A 183 8.61 -10.21 -8.27
C GLU A 183 9.87 -10.12 -9.15
N LYS A 184 9.70 -9.85 -10.44
CA LYS A 184 10.83 -9.65 -11.36
C LYS A 184 11.74 -8.50 -10.92
N PHE A 185 11.16 -7.41 -10.43
CA PHE A 185 11.90 -6.26 -9.93
C PHE A 185 12.73 -6.63 -8.68
N LEU A 186 12.13 -7.35 -7.72
CA LEU A 186 12.78 -7.78 -6.49
C LEU A 186 13.86 -8.82 -6.75
N ASN A 187 13.58 -9.82 -7.59
CA ASN A 187 14.56 -10.85 -7.99
C ASN A 187 15.81 -10.25 -8.64
N ALA A 188 15.67 -9.18 -9.45
CA ALA A 188 16.80 -8.47 -10.03
C ALA A 188 17.70 -7.77 -8.98
N ARG A 189 17.22 -7.65 -7.74
CA ARG A 189 17.91 -7.08 -6.57
C ARG A 189 18.33 -8.14 -5.54
N GLY A 190 18.17 -9.40 -5.88
CA GLY A 190 18.50 -10.52 -5.00
C GLY A 190 17.53 -10.70 -3.83
N ARG A 191 16.28 -10.37 -4.05
CA ARG A 191 15.18 -10.53 -3.08
C ARG A 191 14.11 -11.45 -3.63
#